data_eeba90f0fbdfb80b39ee3565c32b454c
#
_entry.id   eeba90f0fbdfb80b39ee3565c32b454c
#
_cell.length_a   1.000
_cell.length_b   1.000
_cell.length_c   1.000
_cell.angle_alpha   90.00
_cell.angle_beta   90.00
_cell.angle_gamma   90.00
#
_symmetry.space_group_name_H-M   'P 1'
#
loop_
_entity.id
_entity.type
_entity.pdbx_description
1 polymer ?
#
loop_
_entity_poly.entity_id
_entity_poly.type
_entity_poly.pdbx_seq_one_letter_code
_entity_poly.pdbx_strand_id
1 'polypeptide(L)'
;MKKLCMCLMAALMLLAVGCGGSDRAKNERADKGEIVISVGKYMVGEGFDPTAGWGLWGPDPFHSALMGHDRDNNLVKELATEVKQSPDGMQYVFTLRDDAKFSDGTPVTAEDVVFTYETAKAAGGAVDLTALASARALSNTQVEFTLTKPWSVFLETAASLGIVPKHAYKEGYATAPVGSGPWKVVSFQKEQQLIMEPNEYYYGEKPKLKKVTVLNLGDDAVLAAAQSGQVDLIFAPPEFAGASVPNMKLVLMDSIDSFCINLPQVPEHDENGVLIGNNVTSDPAIRRALNIGIDRKTIIDNGLGGFAKPTMNFAEALAWANDDLQEPDNRVDEAKQILEDAGWKDTDGDGIREKNGVKAEFVINGRANDLQRYNTAVALADDAKKLGINIIAKSTPWSEARKVARNIPTTWAFGDYTPQALYNYFHSSQIGVNVINNPAVYHNPTVDMHIDKAMAATSNEEALREFKAAQWDGVTGPKVDLPYLWIATVQVPYFVNEHLDIGTLHVGERGQGMGILANIDEWQWK
;
A
#
# COMPACT_ATOMS: atom_id res chain seq x y z
N MET A 1 -38.61 -25.10 -27.95
CA MET A 1 -38.62 -23.70 -28.35
C MET A 1 -39.50 -22.90 -27.39
N LYS A 2 -39.08 -22.65 -26.16
CA LYS A 2 -39.74 -21.77 -25.17
C LYS A 2 -38.82 -21.64 -23.94
N LYS A 3 -37.57 -21.20 -24.10
CA LYS A 3 -36.63 -20.84 -22.99
C LYS A 3 -35.50 -19.92 -23.49
N LEU A 4 -35.81 -18.93 -24.36
CA LEU A 4 -34.81 -18.00 -24.88
C LEU A 4 -35.33 -16.55 -24.99
N CYS A 5 -36.16 -16.11 -24.06
CA CYS A 5 -36.74 -14.76 -24.08
C CYS A 5 -36.80 -14.08 -22.71
N MET A 6 -35.92 -14.39 -21.76
CA MET A 6 -35.96 -13.75 -20.43
C MET A 6 -34.63 -13.08 -19.99
N CYS A 7 -33.64 -13.00 -20.86
CA CYS A 7 -32.36 -12.30 -20.56
C CYS A 7 -32.14 -11.00 -21.35
N LEU A 8 -33.16 -10.46 -22.02
CA LEU A 8 -33.00 -9.25 -22.85
C LEU A 8 -33.82 -8.03 -22.38
N MET A 9 -34.33 -8.03 -21.16
CA MET A 9 -35.11 -6.88 -20.64
C MET A 9 -34.45 -6.07 -19.53
N ALA A 10 -33.22 -6.37 -19.13
CA ALA A 10 -32.47 -5.56 -18.15
C ALA A 10 -31.44 -4.59 -18.78
N ALA A 11 -31.26 -4.62 -20.10
CA ALA A 11 -30.25 -3.82 -20.81
C ALA A 11 -30.79 -2.65 -21.64
N LEU A 12 -32.07 -2.30 -21.54
CA LEU A 12 -32.70 -1.30 -22.43
C LEU A 12 -33.39 -0.13 -21.72
N MET A 13 -32.87 0.34 -20.57
CA MET A 13 -33.31 1.61 -19.95
C MET A 13 -32.22 2.69 -19.91
N LEU A 14 -31.22 2.65 -20.77
CA LEU A 14 -30.11 3.62 -20.78
C LEU A 14 -29.89 4.33 -22.13
N LEU A 15 -30.88 4.39 -23.02
CA LEU A 15 -30.74 5.09 -24.28
C LEU A 15 -31.94 5.99 -24.59
N ALA A 16 -32.14 7.03 -23.78
CA ALA A 16 -32.92 8.21 -24.18
C ALA A 16 -32.57 9.41 -23.29
N VAL A 17 -31.38 10.00 -23.47
CA VAL A 17 -31.15 11.38 -23.01
C VAL A 17 -30.41 12.11 -24.10
N GLY A 18 -31.14 12.99 -24.79
CA GLY A 18 -30.60 13.95 -25.72
C GLY A 18 -29.69 14.97 -25.06
N CYS A 19 -28.91 15.69 -25.85
CA CYS A 19 -27.96 16.73 -25.46
C CYS A 19 -28.54 17.77 -24.48
N GLY A 20 -28.41 17.55 -23.18
CA GLY A 20 -28.96 18.36 -22.08
C GLY A 20 -28.99 17.59 -20.77
N GLY A 21 -28.63 16.29 -20.76
CA GLY A 21 -28.88 15.40 -19.61
C GLY A 21 -27.81 15.37 -18.52
N SER A 22 -26.59 15.83 -18.78
CA SER A 22 -25.50 15.68 -17.81
C SER A 22 -25.69 16.54 -16.53
N ASP A 23 -26.09 17.78 -16.68
CA ASP A 23 -26.25 18.69 -15.53
C ASP A 23 -27.51 18.37 -14.71
N ARG A 24 -28.58 17.92 -15.38
CA ARG A 24 -29.82 17.53 -14.70
C ARG A 24 -29.65 16.22 -13.90
N ALA A 25 -28.95 15.26 -14.45
CA ALA A 25 -28.65 14.00 -13.74
C ALA A 25 -27.71 14.22 -12.53
N LYS A 26 -26.76 15.17 -12.63
CA LYS A 26 -25.89 15.58 -11.52
C LYS A 26 -26.65 16.24 -10.39
N ASN A 27 -27.57 17.16 -10.73
CA ASN A 27 -28.41 17.81 -9.73
C ASN A 27 -29.32 16.80 -9.01
N GLU A 28 -29.85 15.79 -9.72
CA GLU A 28 -30.68 14.76 -9.09
C GLU A 28 -29.92 13.89 -8.07
N ARG A 29 -28.66 13.56 -8.32
CA ARG A 29 -27.83 12.80 -7.35
C ARG A 29 -27.48 13.64 -6.14
N ALA A 30 -27.10 14.91 -6.36
CA ALA A 30 -26.82 15.85 -5.28
C ALA A 30 -28.05 16.06 -4.38
N ASP A 31 -29.23 16.26 -4.97
CA ASP A 31 -30.49 16.44 -4.25
C ASP A 31 -30.85 15.20 -3.40
N LYS A 32 -30.48 14.01 -3.85
CA LYS A 32 -30.67 12.75 -3.14
C LYS A 32 -29.58 12.44 -2.12
N GLY A 33 -28.46 13.14 -2.16
CA GLY A 33 -27.26 12.83 -1.37
C GLY A 33 -26.54 11.55 -1.82
N GLU A 34 -26.62 11.22 -3.12
CA GLU A 34 -26.04 10.02 -3.72
C GLU A 34 -24.83 10.38 -4.57
N ILE A 35 -23.84 9.47 -4.67
CA ILE A 35 -22.71 9.59 -5.59
C ILE A 35 -22.45 8.27 -6.33
N VAL A 36 -21.83 8.38 -7.50
CA VAL A 36 -21.32 7.26 -8.29
C VAL A 36 -19.82 7.47 -8.50
N ILE A 37 -19.00 6.49 -8.12
CA ILE A 37 -17.55 6.59 -8.19
C ILE A 37 -16.92 5.36 -8.84
N SER A 38 -15.68 5.49 -9.34
CA SER A 38 -14.84 4.38 -9.76
C SER A 38 -13.43 4.57 -9.22
N VAL A 39 -13.04 3.77 -8.22
CA VAL A 39 -11.78 3.88 -7.47
C VAL A 39 -10.88 2.67 -7.65
N GLY A 40 -10.94 2.04 -8.82
CA GLY A 40 -10.17 0.85 -9.15
C GLY A 40 -10.84 -0.46 -8.73
N LYS A 41 -10.25 -1.56 -9.16
CA LYS A 41 -10.85 -2.91 -9.07
C LYS A 41 -10.93 -3.53 -7.66
N TYR A 42 -10.08 -3.07 -6.73
CA TYR A 42 -9.98 -3.70 -5.41
C TYR A 42 -11.27 -3.58 -4.59
N MET A 43 -11.96 -2.44 -4.66
CA MET A 43 -13.21 -2.20 -3.95
C MET A 43 -14.36 -3.12 -4.38
N VAL A 44 -14.27 -3.74 -5.53
CA VAL A 44 -15.29 -4.64 -6.09
C VAL A 44 -14.72 -6.03 -6.42
N GLY A 45 -13.53 -6.35 -5.92
CA GLY A 45 -12.78 -7.55 -6.27
C GLY A 45 -13.25 -8.81 -5.54
N GLU A 46 -12.68 -9.09 -4.36
CA GLU A 46 -12.79 -10.42 -3.72
C GLU A 46 -13.82 -10.49 -2.59
N GLY A 47 -14.34 -9.35 -2.12
CA GLY A 47 -15.26 -9.26 -0.99
C GLY A 47 -14.60 -8.68 0.26
N PHE A 48 -15.35 -8.61 1.36
CA PHE A 48 -15.09 -7.74 2.51
C PHE A 48 -14.92 -8.54 3.80
N ASP A 49 -14.03 -9.54 3.82
CA ASP A 49 -13.72 -10.33 5.02
C ASP A 49 -12.35 -9.95 5.59
N PRO A 50 -12.28 -9.22 6.73
CA PRO A 50 -11.04 -8.85 7.36
C PRO A 50 -10.18 -10.04 7.77
N THR A 51 -10.78 -11.16 8.17
CA THR A 51 -10.03 -12.37 8.58
C THR A 51 -9.31 -13.03 7.41
N ALA A 52 -9.74 -12.73 6.17
CA ALA A 52 -9.10 -13.15 4.93
C ALA A 52 -8.19 -12.08 4.31
N GLY A 53 -8.05 -10.90 4.94
CA GLY A 53 -7.14 -9.83 4.54
C GLY A 53 -7.79 -8.58 3.94
N TRP A 54 -9.12 -8.45 3.99
CA TRP A 54 -9.76 -7.19 3.63
C TRP A 54 -9.34 -6.08 4.62
N GLY A 55 -9.12 -4.88 4.12
CA GLY A 55 -8.67 -3.73 4.92
C GLY A 55 -7.14 -3.60 5.08
N LEU A 56 -6.36 -4.62 4.70
CA LEU A 56 -4.88 -4.55 4.78
C LEU A 56 -4.24 -3.66 3.71
N TRP A 57 -4.95 -3.42 2.63
CA TRP A 57 -4.44 -2.73 1.44
C TRP A 57 -5.21 -1.45 1.13
N GLY A 58 -5.95 -0.93 2.09
CA GLY A 58 -6.75 0.27 1.95
C GLY A 58 -7.80 0.38 3.05
N PRO A 59 -8.57 1.48 3.09
CA PRO A 59 -9.55 1.72 4.14
C PRO A 59 -10.66 0.66 4.14
N ASP A 60 -11.07 0.26 5.32
CA ASP A 60 -12.25 -0.59 5.53
C ASP A 60 -13.43 0.25 6.02
N PRO A 61 -14.37 0.65 5.15
CA PRO A 61 -15.50 1.45 5.56
C PRO A 61 -16.59 0.63 6.30
N PHE A 62 -16.47 -0.70 6.35
CA PHE A 62 -17.49 -1.59 6.88
C PHE A 62 -17.21 -2.09 8.29
N HIS A 63 -15.94 -2.23 8.66
CA HIS A 63 -15.53 -2.79 9.96
C HIS A 63 -14.67 -1.80 10.71
N SER A 64 -14.92 -1.66 12.00
CA SER A 64 -14.02 -0.99 12.91
C SER A 64 -13.02 -2.00 13.49
N ALA A 65 -11.78 -1.55 13.71
CA ALA A 65 -10.75 -2.31 14.38
C ALA A 65 -10.61 -1.89 15.86
N LEU A 66 -9.74 -2.53 16.62
CA LEU A 66 -9.45 -2.12 18.02
C LEU A 66 -8.74 -0.76 18.07
N MET A 67 -7.80 -0.56 17.17
CA MET A 67 -7.03 0.66 16.96
C MET A 67 -7.29 1.15 15.52
N GLY A 68 -6.84 2.36 15.20
CA GLY A 68 -6.91 2.93 13.86
C GLY A 68 -5.77 3.93 13.66
N HIS A 69 -5.77 4.64 12.54
CA HIS A 69 -4.82 5.71 12.24
C HIS A 69 -5.55 7.04 12.05
N ASP A 70 -4.96 8.11 12.56
CA ASP A 70 -5.43 9.47 12.27
C ASP A 70 -4.93 9.94 10.88
N ARG A 71 -5.24 11.19 10.52
CA ARG A 71 -4.86 11.77 9.22
C ARG A 71 -3.37 11.90 9.01
N ASP A 72 -2.59 11.95 10.09
CA ASP A 72 -1.14 12.05 10.09
C ASP A 72 -0.48 10.66 10.26
N ASN A 73 -1.27 9.58 10.11
CA ASN A 73 -0.86 8.18 10.28
C ASN A 73 -0.35 7.85 11.70
N ASN A 74 -0.77 8.58 12.72
CA ASN A 74 -0.49 8.19 14.10
C ASN A 74 -1.51 7.16 14.56
N LEU A 75 -1.05 6.17 15.31
CA LEU A 75 -1.89 5.14 15.90
C LEU A 75 -2.83 5.74 16.95
N VAL A 76 -4.13 5.52 16.77
CA VAL A 76 -5.18 6.00 17.66
C VAL A 76 -6.10 4.87 18.09
N LYS A 77 -6.88 5.08 19.15
CA LYS A 77 -7.88 4.13 19.62
C LYS A 77 -9.17 4.28 18.81
N GLU A 78 -9.79 3.14 18.44
CA GLU A 78 -11.05 3.12 17.68
C GLU A 78 -12.16 2.39 18.48
N LEU A 79 -12.30 1.06 18.41
CA LEU A 79 -13.18 0.31 19.30
C LEU A 79 -12.64 0.27 20.75
N ALA A 80 -11.33 0.31 20.91
CA ALA A 80 -10.72 0.40 22.22
C ALA A 80 -10.82 1.82 22.81
N THR A 81 -11.16 1.93 24.09
CA THR A 81 -11.11 3.17 24.87
C THR A 81 -9.86 3.24 25.74
N GLU A 82 -9.33 2.08 26.11
CA GLU A 82 -8.10 1.93 26.90
C GLU A 82 -7.31 0.72 26.41
N VAL A 83 -5.99 0.83 26.45
CA VAL A 83 -5.06 -0.29 26.22
C VAL A 83 -4.05 -0.31 27.38
N LYS A 84 -3.90 -1.47 28.01
CA LYS A 84 -2.88 -1.72 29.04
C LYS A 84 -1.93 -2.80 28.54
N GLN A 85 -0.64 -2.50 28.55
CA GLN A 85 0.43 -3.45 28.24
C GLN A 85 1.13 -3.87 29.53
N SER A 86 1.47 -5.17 29.65
CA SER A 86 2.31 -5.66 30.74
C SER A 86 3.75 -5.16 30.61
N PRO A 87 4.50 -5.04 31.74
CA PRO A 87 5.88 -4.55 31.71
C PRO A 87 6.83 -5.38 30.83
N ASP A 88 6.53 -6.66 30.62
CA ASP A 88 7.30 -7.56 29.76
C ASP A 88 6.87 -7.53 28.29
N GLY A 89 5.86 -6.71 27.95
CA GLY A 89 5.36 -6.58 26.58
C GLY A 89 4.61 -7.80 26.04
N MET A 90 4.29 -8.78 26.89
CA MET A 90 3.68 -10.05 26.46
C MET A 90 2.17 -10.13 26.65
N GLN A 91 1.58 -9.16 27.33
CA GLN A 91 0.13 -9.11 27.55
C GLN A 91 -0.42 -7.74 27.23
N TYR A 92 -1.57 -7.71 26.56
CA TYR A 92 -2.34 -6.51 26.26
C TYR A 92 -3.77 -6.71 26.71
N VAL A 93 -4.31 -5.76 27.49
CA VAL A 93 -5.73 -5.72 27.85
C VAL A 93 -6.35 -4.49 27.21
N PHE A 94 -7.31 -4.73 26.31
CA PHE A 94 -8.10 -3.68 25.67
C PHE A 94 -9.44 -3.56 26.39
N THR A 95 -9.84 -2.33 26.71
CA THR A 95 -11.20 -2.02 27.15
C THR A 95 -11.95 -1.44 25.96
N LEU A 96 -13.04 -2.07 25.56
CA LEU A 96 -13.88 -1.64 24.44
C LEU A 96 -14.87 -0.56 24.89
N ARG A 97 -15.27 0.28 23.93
CA ARG A 97 -16.43 1.14 24.10
C ARG A 97 -17.71 0.29 24.24
N ASP A 98 -18.68 0.77 24.97
CA ASP A 98 -19.93 0.06 25.27
C ASP A 98 -21.10 0.46 24.37
N ASP A 99 -20.91 1.48 23.52
CA ASP A 99 -21.90 2.01 22.57
C ASP A 99 -21.77 1.48 21.15
N ALA A 100 -20.67 0.73 20.83
CA ALA A 100 -20.45 0.18 19.49
C ALA A 100 -21.45 -0.95 19.17
N LYS A 101 -22.01 -0.88 17.96
CA LYS A 101 -22.92 -1.89 17.41
C LYS A 101 -22.54 -2.25 15.99
N PHE A 102 -22.82 -3.48 15.63
CA PHE A 102 -22.81 -3.91 14.25
C PHE A 102 -23.98 -3.31 13.45
N SER A 103 -23.92 -3.39 12.13
CA SER A 103 -24.92 -2.84 11.21
C SER A 103 -26.28 -3.54 11.27
N ASP A 104 -26.39 -4.65 11.98
CA ASP A 104 -27.66 -5.32 12.32
C ASP A 104 -28.23 -4.90 13.69
N GLY A 105 -27.56 -3.98 14.39
CA GLY A 105 -27.94 -3.42 15.69
C GLY A 105 -27.48 -4.21 16.91
N THR A 106 -26.77 -5.34 16.73
CA THR A 106 -26.23 -6.11 17.85
C THR A 106 -24.98 -5.44 18.43
N PRO A 107 -24.76 -5.48 19.77
CA PRO A 107 -23.57 -4.90 20.38
C PRO A 107 -22.27 -5.60 19.93
N VAL A 108 -21.19 -4.83 19.78
CA VAL A 108 -19.84 -5.37 19.65
C VAL A 108 -19.33 -5.79 21.03
N THR A 109 -18.83 -7.00 21.15
CA THR A 109 -18.37 -7.56 22.41
C THR A 109 -16.94 -8.09 22.35
N ALA A 110 -16.32 -8.31 23.51
CA ALA A 110 -14.99 -8.94 23.61
C ALA A 110 -14.98 -10.36 23.00
N GLU A 111 -16.10 -11.07 23.00
CA GLU A 111 -16.23 -12.40 22.36
C GLU A 111 -16.12 -12.30 20.84
N ASP A 112 -16.60 -11.22 20.20
CA ASP A 112 -16.44 -10.99 18.78
C ASP A 112 -14.96 -10.70 18.44
N VAL A 113 -14.28 -9.97 19.30
CA VAL A 113 -12.84 -9.71 19.16
C VAL A 113 -12.05 -11.03 19.24
N VAL A 114 -12.29 -11.84 20.28
CA VAL A 114 -11.63 -13.17 20.42
C VAL A 114 -11.89 -14.01 19.18
N PHE A 115 -13.14 -14.11 18.75
CA PHE A 115 -13.54 -14.87 17.57
C PHE A 115 -12.80 -14.41 16.30
N THR A 116 -12.70 -13.09 16.09
CA THR A 116 -12.03 -12.49 14.93
C THR A 116 -10.55 -12.89 14.88
N TYR A 117 -9.82 -12.70 15.99
CA TYR A 117 -8.39 -13.00 16.05
C TYR A 117 -8.09 -14.49 15.91
N GLU A 118 -8.90 -15.36 16.54
CA GLU A 118 -8.77 -16.82 16.40
C GLU A 118 -9.04 -17.27 14.95
N THR A 119 -10.07 -16.70 14.32
CA THR A 119 -10.43 -17.01 12.92
C THR A 119 -9.32 -16.55 11.97
N ALA A 120 -8.83 -15.32 12.10
CA ALA A 120 -7.76 -14.78 11.28
C ALA A 120 -6.45 -15.58 11.46
N LYS A 121 -6.12 -15.95 12.71
CA LYS A 121 -4.96 -16.80 13.01
C LYS A 121 -5.08 -18.19 12.38
N ALA A 122 -6.26 -18.82 12.46
CA ALA A 122 -6.51 -20.13 11.88
C ALA A 122 -6.48 -20.11 10.34
N ALA A 123 -6.91 -19.01 9.73
CA ALA A 123 -6.85 -18.81 8.28
C ALA A 123 -5.41 -18.74 7.75
N GLY A 124 -4.42 -18.39 8.61
CA GLY A 124 -3.01 -18.26 8.22
C GLY A 124 -2.79 -17.23 7.11
N GLY A 125 -3.67 -16.20 7.08
CA GLY A 125 -3.80 -15.26 5.97
C GLY A 125 -2.82 -14.08 6.03
N ALA A 126 -3.27 -12.93 5.54
CA ALA A 126 -2.46 -11.75 5.33
C ALA A 126 -2.07 -11.01 6.63
N VAL A 127 -2.88 -11.17 7.70
CA VAL A 127 -2.57 -10.57 9.02
C VAL A 127 -1.56 -11.44 9.75
N ASP A 128 -0.41 -10.87 10.12
CA ASP A 128 0.60 -11.59 10.91
C ASP A 128 0.17 -11.68 12.39
N LEU A 129 -0.31 -12.85 12.78
CA LEU A 129 -0.67 -13.20 14.15
C LEU A 129 0.26 -14.29 14.75
N THR A 130 1.46 -14.45 14.18
CA THR A 130 2.42 -15.49 14.62
C THR A 130 2.86 -15.31 16.08
N ALA A 131 2.95 -14.08 16.56
CA ALA A 131 3.26 -13.77 17.94
C ALA A 131 2.07 -13.95 18.90
N LEU A 132 0.83 -14.08 18.43
CA LEU A 132 -0.34 -14.26 19.27
C LEU A 132 -0.38 -15.69 19.85
N ALA A 133 -0.26 -15.83 21.17
CA ALA A 133 -0.47 -17.11 21.85
C ALA A 133 -1.96 -17.40 22.04
N SER A 134 -2.70 -16.45 22.65
CA SER A 134 -4.13 -16.59 22.92
C SER A 134 -4.84 -15.23 23.01
N ALA A 135 -6.15 -15.23 22.78
CA ALA A 135 -7.05 -14.15 23.09
C ALA A 135 -8.15 -14.64 24.04
N ARG A 136 -8.57 -13.83 25.02
CA ARG A 136 -9.56 -14.20 26.01
C ARG A 136 -10.44 -13.02 26.40
N ALA A 137 -11.76 -13.18 26.35
CA ALA A 137 -12.69 -12.21 26.90
C ALA A 137 -12.65 -12.27 28.44
N LEU A 138 -12.39 -11.14 29.08
CA LEU A 138 -12.42 -10.99 30.54
C LEU A 138 -13.81 -10.55 31.01
N SER A 139 -14.53 -9.82 30.18
CA SER A 139 -15.92 -9.37 30.34
C SER A 139 -16.50 -9.08 28.95
N ASN A 140 -17.72 -8.57 28.88
CA ASN A 140 -18.31 -8.16 27.61
C ASN A 140 -17.51 -7.05 26.90
N THR A 141 -16.77 -6.23 27.66
CA THR A 141 -16.03 -5.07 27.13
C THR A 141 -14.53 -5.15 27.37
N GLN A 142 -13.99 -6.24 27.88
CA GLN A 142 -12.54 -6.39 28.07
C GLN A 142 -12.03 -7.66 27.43
N VAL A 143 -10.97 -7.53 26.63
CA VAL A 143 -10.26 -8.63 26.00
C VAL A 143 -8.79 -8.58 26.36
N GLU A 144 -8.23 -9.73 26.71
CA GLU A 144 -6.82 -9.94 26.98
C GLU A 144 -6.18 -10.72 25.83
N PHE A 145 -5.06 -10.23 25.34
CA PHE A 145 -4.18 -10.94 24.42
C PHE A 145 -2.90 -11.34 25.15
N THR A 146 -2.49 -12.59 24.97
CA THR A 146 -1.18 -13.08 25.40
C THR A 146 -0.33 -13.39 24.18
N LEU A 147 0.90 -12.89 24.17
CA LEU A 147 1.87 -13.10 23.10
C LEU A 147 2.90 -14.15 23.49
N THR A 148 3.50 -14.81 22.51
CA THR A 148 4.59 -15.79 22.69
C THR A 148 5.94 -15.12 22.95
N LYS A 149 6.06 -13.84 22.58
CA LYS A 149 7.23 -12.97 22.75
C LYS A 149 6.79 -11.52 22.75
N PRO A 150 7.56 -10.58 23.30
CA PRO A 150 7.29 -9.16 23.11
C PRO A 150 7.20 -8.84 21.62
N TRP A 151 6.22 -8.01 21.24
CA TRP A 151 5.91 -7.70 19.83
C TRP A 151 5.40 -6.27 19.72
N SER A 152 6.30 -5.30 19.58
CA SER A 152 5.98 -3.87 19.65
C SER A 152 4.97 -3.41 18.61
N VAL A 153 4.90 -4.11 17.44
CA VAL A 153 3.96 -3.81 16.36
C VAL A 153 2.58 -4.46 16.55
N PHE A 154 2.29 -5.07 17.69
CA PHE A 154 0.99 -5.69 17.95
C PHE A 154 -0.17 -4.68 17.89
N LEU A 155 0.06 -3.43 18.29
CA LEU A 155 -0.96 -2.38 18.23
C LEU A 155 -1.26 -1.98 16.77
N GLU A 156 -0.26 -2.03 15.87
CA GLU A 156 -0.46 -1.85 14.43
C GLU A 156 -1.29 -3.00 13.83
N THR A 157 -1.01 -4.23 14.28
CA THR A 157 -1.86 -5.38 13.91
C THR A 157 -3.30 -5.18 14.40
N ALA A 158 -3.47 -4.59 15.59
CA ALA A 158 -4.79 -4.27 16.14
C ALA A 158 -5.50 -3.12 15.39
N ALA A 159 -4.78 -2.31 14.61
CA ALA A 159 -5.35 -1.29 13.76
C ALA A 159 -5.73 -1.81 12.35
N SER A 160 -5.16 -2.94 11.93
CA SER A 160 -5.37 -3.46 10.58
C SER A 160 -6.43 -4.57 10.48
N LEU A 161 -6.91 -5.10 11.61
CA LEU A 161 -7.87 -6.21 11.63
C LEU A 161 -9.25 -5.75 12.10
N GLY A 162 -10.15 -5.52 11.13
CA GLY A 162 -11.55 -5.20 11.40
C GLY A 162 -12.27 -6.32 12.15
N ILE A 163 -13.11 -5.96 13.13
CA ILE A 163 -13.82 -6.94 13.99
C ILE A 163 -15.07 -7.45 13.30
N VAL A 164 -15.18 -8.77 13.20
CA VAL A 164 -16.34 -9.46 12.61
C VAL A 164 -17.26 -10.03 13.70
N PRO A 165 -18.59 -10.03 13.49
CA PRO A 165 -19.56 -10.54 14.45
C PRO A 165 -19.59 -12.07 14.46
N LYS A 166 -19.31 -12.69 15.60
CA LYS A 166 -19.38 -14.14 15.78
C LYS A 166 -20.72 -14.75 15.37
N HIS A 167 -21.82 -14.07 15.67
CA HIS A 167 -23.19 -14.54 15.41
C HIS A 167 -23.58 -14.53 13.92
N ALA A 168 -22.98 -13.63 13.12
CA ALA A 168 -23.30 -13.45 11.71
C ALA A 168 -22.21 -13.94 10.76
N TYR A 169 -21.07 -14.39 11.29
CA TYR A 169 -19.97 -14.89 10.48
C TYR A 169 -20.26 -16.33 9.99
N LYS A 170 -20.49 -16.45 8.68
CA LYS A 170 -20.89 -17.70 8.02
C LYS A 170 -20.42 -17.71 6.57
N GLU A 171 -20.62 -18.81 5.87
CA GLU A 171 -20.41 -18.88 4.42
C GLU A 171 -21.09 -17.72 3.69
N GLY A 172 -20.35 -17.06 2.79
CA GLY A 172 -20.82 -15.88 2.06
C GLY A 172 -20.64 -14.55 2.82
N TYR A 173 -20.06 -14.54 4.03
CA TYR A 173 -19.80 -13.33 4.80
C TYR A 173 -19.11 -12.23 3.99
N ALA A 174 -18.08 -12.60 3.25
CA ALA A 174 -17.29 -11.67 2.44
C ALA A 174 -18.11 -10.87 1.40
N THR A 175 -19.28 -11.36 0.99
CA THR A 175 -20.14 -10.69 -0.01
C THR A 175 -21.31 -9.91 0.60
N ALA A 176 -21.59 -10.13 1.88
CA ALA A 176 -22.65 -9.46 2.63
C ALA A 176 -22.22 -9.29 4.09
N PRO A 177 -21.15 -8.50 4.35
CA PRO A 177 -20.60 -8.36 5.68
C PRO A 177 -21.57 -7.63 6.61
N VAL A 178 -21.54 -8.00 7.87
CA VAL A 178 -22.14 -7.27 8.99
C VAL A 178 -20.98 -6.69 9.80
N GLY A 179 -20.77 -5.40 9.71
CA GLY A 179 -19.62 -4.75 10.37
C GLY A 179 -20.06 -3.59 11.25
N SER A 180 -19.12 -3.00 11.98
CA SER A 180 -19.35 -1.88 12.91
C SER A 180 -18.84 -0.53 12.40
N GLY A 181 -18.35 -0.48 11.15
CA GLY A 181 -17.87 0.74 10.52
C GLY A 181 -18.99 1.71 10.10
N PRO A 182 -18.63 2.87 9.53
CA PRO A 182 -19.56 3.93 9.17
C PRO A 182 -20.52 3.56 8.02
N TRP A 183 -20.17 2.59 7.20
CA TRP A 183 -20.96 2.16 6.04
C TRP A 183 -21.39 0.71 6.16
N LYS A 184 -22.48 0.36 5.50
CA LYS A 184 -22.96 -1.03 5.34
C LYS A 184 -23.13 -1.38 3.85
N VAL A 185 -22.84 -2.63 3.50
CA VAL A 185 -23.06 -3.16 2.14
C VAL A 185 -24.55 -3.40 1.95
N VAL A 186 -25.11 -2.82 0.89
CA VAL A 186 -26.51 -3.03 0.46
C VAL A 186 -26.57 -4.05 -0.67
N SER A 187 -25.66 -3.96 -1.63
CA SER A 187 -25.58 -4.87 -2.76
C SER A 187 -24.12 -4.95 -3.24
N PHE A 188 -23.67 -6.15 -3.46
CA PHE A 188 -22.35 -6.42 -4.02
C PHE A 188 -22.44 -7.39 -5.19
N GLN A 189 -21.96 -6.97 -6.34
CA GLN A 189 -21.78 -7.79 -7.54
C GLN A 189 -20.30 -7.81 -7.87
N LYS A 190 -19.66 -8.93 -7.54
CA LYS A 190 -18.20 -9.10 -7.72
C LYS A 190 -17.75 -8.65 -9.10
N GLU A 191 -16.67 -7.87 -9.14
CA GLU A 191 -16.08 -7.30 -10.36
C GLU A 191 -17.00 -6.38 -11.18
N GLN A 192 -18.15 -5.98 -10.65
CA GLN A 192 -19.08 -5.09 -11.35
C GLN A 192 -19.41 -3.84 -10.54
N GLN A 193 -20.06 -4.00 -9.38
CA GLN A 193 -20.45 -2.86 -8.56
C GLN A 193 -20.63 -3.21 -7.09
N LEU A 194 -20.48 -2.20 -6.27
CA LEU A 194 -20.85 -2.18 -4.86
C LEU A 194 -21.82 -1.03 -4.62
N ILE A 195 -22.86 -1.26 -3.83
CA ILE A 195 -23.74 -0.22 -3.31
C ILE A 195 -23.65 -0.26 -1.79
N MET A 196 -23.32 0.89 -1.20
CA MET A 196 -23.25 1.05 0.24
C MET A 196 -24.05 2.25 0.72
N GLU A 197 -24.57 2.15 1.94
CA GLU A 197 -25.36 3.17 2.64
C GLU A 197 -24.79 3.38 4.06
N PRO A 198 -25.06 4.53 4.71
CA PRO A 198 -24.65 4.75 6.09
C PRO A 198 -25.13 3.65 7.03
N ASN A 199 -24.26 3.23 7.94
CA ASN A 199 -24.63 2.38 9.06
C ASN A 199 -25.36 3.23 10.11
N GLU A 200 -26.63 3.00 10.31
CA GLU A 200 -27.46 3.73 11.27
C GLU A 200 -27.04 3.53 12.73
N TYR A 201 -26.32 2.44 13.01
CA TYR A 201 -25.83 2.09 14.35
C TYR A 201 -24.37 2.52 14.59
N TYR A 202 -23.71 3.14 13.60
CA TYR A 202 -22.34 3.59 13.77
C TYR A 202 -22.20 4.55 14.95
N TYR A 203 -21.23 4.32 15.79
CA TYR A 203 -21.00 5.05 17.04
C TYR A 203 -20.31 6.41 16.84
N GLY A 204 -19.65 6.62 15.70
CA GLY A 204 -18.98 7.87 15.35
C GLY A 204 -19.90 8.87 14.63
N GLU A 205 -19.29 9.87 14.02
CA GLU A 205 -20.00 10.83 13.16
C GLU A 205 -20.55 10.10 11.94
N LYS A 206 -21.83 10.28 11.65
CA LYS A 206 -22.49 9.55 10.57
C LYS A 206 -22.15 10.15 9.21
N PRO A 207 -21.95 9.32 8.17
CA PRO A 207 -21.75 9.78 6.81
C PRO A 207 -22.84 10.76 6.37
N LYS A 208 -22.43 11.81 5.65
CA LYS A 208 -23.35 12.85 5.15
C LYS A 208 -24.04 12.42 3.85
N LEU A 209 -23.35 11.61 3.03
CA LEU A 209 -23.94 10.99 1.85
C LEU A 209 -24.90 9.88 2.26
N LYS A 210 -25.98 9.69 1.49
CA LYS A 210 -26.99 8.68 1.75
C LYS A 210 -26.76 7.37 1.01
N LYS A 211 -26.04 7.43 -0.13
CA LYS A 211 -25.70 6.26 -0.93
C LYS A 211 -24.47 6.50 -1.76
N VAL A 212 -23.60 5.50 -1.77
CA VAL A 212 -22.43 5.45 -2.66
C VAL A 212 -22.53 4.22 -3.55
N THR A 213 -22.42 4.42 -4.85
CA THR A 213 -22.29 3.35 -5.83
C THR A 213 -20.86 3.35 -6.37
N VAL A 214 -20.15 2.26 -6.15
CA VAL A 214 -18.79 2.05 -6.68
C VAL A 214 -18.89 1.15 -7.91
N LEU A 215 -18.42 1.64 -9.06
CA LEU A 215 -18.40 0.90 -10.31
C LEU A 215 -17.00 0.38 -10.61
N ASN A 216 -16.90 -0.83 -11.13
CA ASN A 216 -15.67 -1.35 -11.70
C ASN A 216 -15.61 -0.98 -13.19
N LEU A 217 -14.89 0.08 -13.51
CA LEU A 217 -14.67 0.52 -14.88
C LEU A 217 -13.19 0.27 -15.24
N GLY A 218 -12.95 -0.32 -16.41
CA GLY A 218 -11.61 -0.43 -16.97
C GLY A 218 -11.06 0.93 -17.39
N ASP A 219 -9.74 1.02 -17.55
CA ASP A 219 -9.02 2.27 -17.84
C ASP A 219 -9.57 2.99 -19.08
N ASP A 220 -9.97 2.25 -20.14
CA ASP A 220 -10.55 2.82 -21.34
C ASP A 220 -11.97 3.40 -21.12
N ALA A 221 -12.73 2.86 -20.18
CA ALA A 221 -14.12 3.24 -19.92
C ALA A 221 -14.25 4.33 -18.84
N VAL A 222 -13.31 4.38 -17.89
CA VAL A 222 -13.42 5.27 -16.73
C VAL A 222 -13.38 6.74 -17.12
N LEU A 223 -12.51 7.13 -18.05
CA LEU A 223 -12.42 8.51 -18.54
C LEU A 223 -13.67 8.92 -19.33
N ALA A 224 -14.19 8.03 -20.18
CA ALA A 224 -15.41 8.28 -20.93
C ALA A 224 -16.64 8.44 -20.01
N ALA A 225 -16.74 7.64 -18.96
CA ALA A 225 -17.78 7.75 -17.94
C ALA A 225 -17.71 9.08 -17.18
N ALA A 226 -16.49 9.55 -16.85
CA ALA A 226 -16.28 10.86 -16.23
C ALA A 226 -16.65 12.00 -17.18
N GLN A 227 -16.20 11.97 -18.43
CA GLN A 227 -16.51 13.00 -19.44
C GLN A 227 -18.01 13.11 -19.72
N SER A 228 -18.75 11.98 -19.70
CA SER A 228 -20.20 11.97 -19.88
C SER A 228 -21.01 12.30 -18.61
N GLY A 229 -20.35 12.50 -17.46
CA GLY A 229 -20.99 12.78 -16.18
C GLY A 229 -21.71 11.60 -15.56
N GLN A 230 -21.38 10.37 -15.95
CA GLN A 230 -21.95 9.15 -15.35
C GLN A 230 -21.38 8.88 -13.95
N VAL A 231 -20.20 9.37 -13.67
CA VAL A 231 -19.51 9.22 -12.38
C VAL A 231 -19.13 10.59 -11.80
N ASP A 232 -19.04 10.69 -10.48
CA ASP A 232 -18.75 11.92 -9.74
C ASP A 232 -17.30 11.95 -9.22
N LEU A 233 -16.63 10.80 -9.16
CA LEU A 233 -15.23 10.68 -8.84
C LEU A 233 -14.65 9.45 -9.54
N ILE A 234 -13.44 9.60 -10.09
CA ILE A 234 -12.67 8.48 -10.66
C ILE A 234 -11.23 8.50 -10.16
N PHE A 235 -10.64 7.32 -9.94
CA PHE A 235 -9.20 7.15 -10.00
C PHE A 235 -8.75 7.36 -11.45
N ALA A 236 -7.85 8.29 -11.67
CA ALA A 236 -7.33 8.59 -12.99
C ALA A 236 -6.01 7.84 -13.21
N PRO A 237 -5.91 6.89 -14.15
CA PRO A 237 -4.61 6.41 -14.58
C PRO A 237 -3.69 7.58 -14.93
N PRO A 238 -2.39 7.55 -14.54
CA PRO A 238 -1.47 8.68 -14.73
C PRO A 238 -1.40 9.20 -16.18
N GLU A 239 -1.51 8.32 -17.15
CA GLU A 239 -1.56 8.65 -18.57
C GLU A 239 -2.76 9.54 -18.96
N PHE A 240 -3.83 9.52 -18.16
CA PHE A 240 -5.02 10.35 -18.35
C PHE A 240 -5.10 11.56 -17.40
N ALA A 241 -4.19 11.68 -16.45
CA ALA A 241 -4.25 12.76 -15.46
C ALA A 241 -4.11 14.17 -16.11
N GLY A 242 -3.52 14.25 -17.30
CA GLY A 242 -3.50 15.47 -18.11
C GLY A 242 -4.77 15.73 -18.94
N ALA A 243 -5.77 14.85 -18.90
CA ALA A 243 -7.00 15.01 -19.67
C ALA A 243 -7.89 16.12 -19.09
N SER A 244 -8.68 16.76 -19.97
CA SER A 244 -9.73 17.68 -19.53
C SER A 244 -11.04 16.91 -19.34
N VAL A 245 -11.58 16.96 -18.15
CA VAL A 245 -12.86 16.34 -17.81
C VAL A 245 -13.85 17.43 -17.38
N PRO A 246 -14.95 17.65 -18.12
CA PRO A 246 -15.91 18.71 -17.81
C PRO A 246 -16.48 18.60 -16.38
N ASN A 247 -16.54 19.72 -15.66
CA ASN A 247 -17.05 19.83 -14.28
C ASN A 247 -16.32 18.96 -13.25
N MET A 248 -15.10 18.52 -13.56
CA MET A 248 -14.24 17.82 -12.61
C MET A 248 -12.89 18.53 -12.49
N LYS A 249 -12.31 18.46 -11.32
CA LYS A 249 -10.95 18.92 -11.02
C LYS A 249 -10.03 17.74 -10.78
N LEU A 250 -8.78 17.87 -11.21
CA LEU A 250 -7.73 16.94 -10.81
C LEU A 250 -7.35 17.18 -9.35
N VAL A 251 -7.35 16.12 -8.57
CA VAL A 251 -6.90 16.09 -7.18
C VAL A 251 -5.78 15.07 -7.08
N LEU A 252 -4.65 15.45 -6.52
CA LEU A 252 -3.52 14.57 -6.25
C LEU A 252 -3.52 14.23 -4.76
N MET A 253 -3.65 12.95 -4.45
CA MET A 253 -3.56 12.45 -3.08
C MET A 253 -2.13 11.95 -2.83
N ASP A 254 -1.51 12.41 -1.76
CA ASP A 254 -0.24 11.86 -1.30
C ASP A 254 -0.42 10.42 -0.81
N SER A 255 0.58 9.58 -1.03
CA SER A 255 0.60 8.21 -0.54
C SER A 255 1.92 7.88 0.16
N ILE A 256 1.95 6.74 0.85
CA ILE A 256 3.20 6.16 1.37
C ILE A 256 3.81 5.15 0.40
N ASP A 257 3.21 4.93 -0.77
CA ASP A 257 3.66 3.93 -1.75
C ASP A 257 4.93 4.41 -2.46
N SER A 258 6.06 3.82 -2.10
CA SER A 258 7.38 4.23 -2.58
C SER A 258 7.94 3.22 -3.56
N PHE A 259 8.28 3.69 -4.76
CA PHE A 259 8.87 2.87 -5.81
C PHE A 259 10.37 2.77 -5.63
N CYS A 260 10.87 1.54 -5.72
CA CYS A 260 12.29 1.24 -5.65
C CYS A 260 12.69 0.06 -6.53
N ILE A 261 13.99 -0.14 -6.64
CA ILE A 261 14.59 -1.32 -7.26
C ILE A 261 15.45 -2.01 -6.21
N ASN A 262 15.23 -3.31 -5.94
CA ASN A 262 16.15 -4.06 -5.10
C ASN A 262 17.48 -4.28 -5.82
N LEU A 263 18.56 -4.16 -5.08
CA LEU A 263 19.93 -4.35 -5.57
C LEU A 263 20.59 -5.51 -4.81
N PRO A 264 20.57 -6.75 -5.35
CA PRO A 264 21.19 -7.89 -4.69
C PRO A 264 22.64 -7.61 -4.31
N GLN A 265 22.99 -7.83 -3.02
CA GLN A 265 24.24 -7.35 -2.42
C GLN A 265 25.38 -8.37 -2.41
N VAL A 266 25.10 -9.57 -2.90
CA VAL A 266 26.12 -10.64 -3.00
C VAL A 266 26.44 -10.92 -4.47
N PRO A 267 27.65 -11.40 -4.80
CA PRO A 267 27.96 -11.87 -6.14
C PRO A 267 27.05 -13.02 -6.56
N GLU A 268 26.83 -13.15 -7.85
CA GLU A 268 26.00 -14.22 -8.41
C GLU A 268 26.54 -15.61 -8.07
N HIS A 269 25.70 -16.48 -7.54
CA HIS A 269 26.01 -17.88 -7.26
C HIS A 269 24.73 -18.74 -7.19
N ASP A 270 24.91 -20.04 -7.32
CA ASP A 270 23.81 -21.00 -7.14
C ASP A 270 23.65 -21.37 -5.67
N GLU A 271 22.44 -21.25 -5.15
CA GLU A 271 22.04 -21.71 -3.82
C GLU A 271 20.92 -22.74 -3.94
N ASN A 272 21.28 -24.02 -3.86
CA ASN A 272 20.33 -25.14 -3.95
C ASN A 272 19.50 -25.16 -5.25
N GLY A 273 20.10 -24.82 -6.39
CA GLY A 273 19.44 -24.78 -7.69
C GLY A 273 18.68 -23.46 -7.95
N VAL A 274 18.85 -22.47 -7.10
CA VAL A 274 18.31 -21.11 -7.27
C VAL A 274 19.46 -20.13 -7.45
N LEU A 275 19.49 -19.42 -8.56
CA LEU A 275 20.47 -18.38 -8.80
C LEU A 275 20.13 -17.15 -7.95
N ILE A 276 21.07 -16.69 -7.12
CA ILE A 276 20.96 -15.50 -6.27
C ILE A 276 22.18 -14.60 -6.46
N GLY A 277 22.04 -13.33 -6.05
CA GLY A 277 23.11 -12.34 -6.19
C GLY A 277 23.24 -11.76 -7.60
N ASN A 278 24.04 -10.72 -7.75
CA ASN A 278 24.29 -10.04 -9.01
C ASN A 278 25.70 -9.47 -9.03
N ASN A 279 26.50 -9.79 -10.06
CA ASN A 279 27.92 -9.41 -10.12
C ASN A 279 28.16 -7.91 -10.29
N VAL A 280 27.15 -7.14 -10.68
CA VAL A 280 27.25 -5.68 -10.82
C VAL A 280 26.72 -4.99 -9.55
N THR A 281 25.51 -5.29 -9.14
CA THR A 281 24.88 -4.63 -7.98
C THR A 281 25.48 -5.04 -6.64
N SER A 282 26.21 -6.15 -6.56
CA SER A 282 26.97 -6.54 -5.37
C SER A 282 28.13 -5.58 -5.05
N ASP A 283 28.62 -4.82 -6.04
CA ASP A 283 29.65 -3.81 -5.79
C ASP A 283 29.04 -2.54 -5.16
N PRO A 284 29.47 -2.14 -3.94
CA PRO A 284 28.93 -0.97 -3.27
C PRO A 284 29.15 0.34 -4.03
N ALA A 285 30.19 0.44 -4.87
CA ALA A 285 30.44 1.63 -5.67
C ALA A 285 29.35 1.82 -6.75
N ILE A 286 28.87 0.75 -7.37
CA ILE A 286 27.73 0.78 -8.31
C ILE A 286 26.47 1.28 -7.60
N ARG A 287 26.15 0.71 -6.44
CA ARG A 287 24.96 1.13 -5.69
C ARG A 287 25.03 2.58 -5.25
N ARG A 288 26.19 3.01 -4.73
CA ARG A 288 26.44 4.39 -4.32
C ARG A 288 26.36 5.36 -5.50
N ALA A 289 27.00 5.03 -6.61
CA ALA A 289 26.99 5.86 -7.81
C ALA A 289 25.57 6.01 -8.39
N LEU A 290 24.78 4.94 -8.42
CA LEU A 290 23.38 5.00 -8.82
C LEU A 290 22.60 5.91 -7.86
N ASN A 291 22.72 5.72 -6.54
CA ASN A 291 21.91 6.46 -5.57
C ASN A 291 22.10 7.99 -5.67
N ILE A 292 23.34 8.46 -5.86
CA ILE A 292 23.62 9.89 -5.91
C ILE A 292 23.68 10.47 -7.32
N GLY A 293 23.90 9.63 -8.33
CA GLY A 293 24.16 10.08 -9.70
C GLY A 293 22.91 10.16 -10.58
N ILE A 294 21.85 9.41 -10.26
CA ILE A 294 20.58 9.51 -11.01
C ILE A 294 19.86 10.82 -10.70
N ASP A 295 19.02 11.24 -11.63
CA ASP A 295 18.10 12.38 -11.49
C ASP A 295 16.68 11.86 -11.27
N ARG A 296 16.26 11.76 -9.99
CA ARG A 296 14.94 11.25 -9.63
C ARG A 296 13.81 12.09 -10.21
N LYS A 297 14.01 13.41 -10.30
CA LYS A 297 12.99 14.28 -10.91
C LYS A 297 12.78 13.92 -12.39
N THR A 298 13.86 13.79 -13.15
CA THR A 298 13.79 13.39 -14.58
C THR A 298 13.16 12.00 -14.74
N ILE A 299 13.50 11.05 -13.86
CA ILE A 299 12.91 9.71 -13.87
C ILE A 299 11.41 9.77 -13.58
N ILE A 300 10.96 10.58 -12.64
CA ILE A 300 9.55 10.79 -12.30
C ILE A 300 8.80 11.43 -13.47
N ASP A 301 9.35 12.48 -14.05
CA ASP A 301 8.72 13.19 -15.16
C ASP A 301 8.50 12.25 -16.36
N ASN A 302 9.50 11.42 -16.68
CA ASN A 302 9.47 10.52 -17.83
C ASN A 302 8.74 9.19 -17.57
N GLY A 303 8.84 8.64 -16.35
CA GLY A 303 8.29 7.33 -16.00
C GLY A 303 6.92 7.37 -15.34
N LEU A 304 6.62 8.46 -14.61
CA LEU A 304 5.43 8.59 -13.78
C LEU A 304 4.59 9.83 -14.14
N GLY A 305 4.89 10.51 -15.26
CA GLY A 305 4.14 11.68 -15.70
C GLY A 305 4.20 12.87 -14.73
N GLY A 306 5.18 12.92 -13.83
CA GLY A 306 5.31 13.95 -12.81
C GLY A 306 4.45 13.72 -11.54
N PHE A 307 3.70 12.62 -11.44
CA PHE A 307 2.79 12.34 -10.31
C PHE A 307 3.48 11.54 -9.20
N ALA A 308 4.61 12.04 -8.74
CA ALA A 308 5.35 11.48 -7.61
C ALA A 308 6.30 12.53 -7.02
N LYS A 309 6.79 12.26 -5.81
CA LYS A 309 7.85 13.04 -5.15
C LYS A 309 9.12 12.20 -5.08
N PRO A 310 10.32 12.78 -5.35
CA PRO A 310 11.57 12.06 -5.17
C PRO A 310 11.71 11.55 -3.74
N THR A 311 12.19 10.31 -3.55
CA THR A 311 12.45 9.76 -2.21
C THR A 311 13.70 8.92 -2.18
N MET A 312 14.35 8.87 -1.01
CA MET A 312 15.44 7.94 -0.67
C MET A 312 15.07 6.98 0.45
N ASN A 313 13.78 6.95 0.82
CA ASN A 313 13.21 6.07 1.83
C ASN A 313 11.77 5.73 1.46
N PHE A 314 11.23 4.64 2.02
CA PHE A 314 9.82 4.25 1.84
C PHE A 314 8.91 4.70 3.00
N ALA A 315 9.45 5.29 4.04
CA ALA A 315 8.71 5.57 5.27
C ALA A 315 8.57 7.06 5.59
N GLU A 316 8.85 7.97 4.65
CA GLU A 316 8.99 9.41 4.91
C GLU A 316 7.80 10.05 5.66
N ALA A 317 6.59 9.56 5.44
CA ALA A 317 5.39 10.08 6.09
C ALA A 317 5.06 9.38 7.42
N LEU A 318 5.90 8.46 7.91
CA LEU A 318 5.60 7.60 9.04
C LEU A 318 6.48 7.95 10.26
N ALA A 319 5.93 7.80 11.47
CA ALA A 319 6.61 8.15 12.71
C ALA A 319 7.95 7.40 12.93
N TRP A 320 8.08 6.21 12.36
CA TRP A 320 9.28 5.39 12.43
C TRP A 320 10.29 5.66 11.30
N ALA A 321 10.02 6.61 10.40
CA ALA A 321 10.98 7.05 9.38
C ALA A 321 12.21 7.70 10.03
N ASN A 322 13.38 7.46 9.43
CA ASN A 322 14.58 8.20 9.77
C ASN A 322 14.75 9.37 8.80
N ASP A 323 14.69 10.59 9.32
CA ASP A 323 14.74 11.82 8.52
C ASP A 323 16.13 12.09 7.89
N ASP A 324 17.18 11.46 8.43
CA ASP A 324 18.56 11.64 7.97
C ASP A 324 18.91 10.85 6.69
N LEU A 325 17.94 10.17 6.07
CA LEU A 325 18.20 9.35 4.87
C LEU A 325 18.30 10.18 3.60
N GLN A 326 17.71 11.38 3.57
CA GLN A 326 17.70 12.23 2.39
C GLN A 326 19.07 12.83 2.10
N GLU A 327 19.45 12.85 0.82
CA GLU A 327 20.65 13.52 0.33
C GLU A 327 20.39 14.06 -1.10
N PRO A 328 21.16 15.07 -1.57
CA PRO A 328 21.04 15.53 -2.94
C PRO A 328 21.40 14.42 -3.93
N ASP A 329 20.64 14.30 -5.01
CA ASP A 329 20.92 13.43 -6.15
C ASP A 329 21.47 14.21 -7.36
N ASN A 330 21.49 13.57 -8.54
CA ASN A 330 22.03 14.13 -9.79
C ASN A 330 23.49 14.65 -9.69
N ARG A 331 24.27 14.06 -8.76
CA ARG A 331 25.70 14.37 -8.56
C ARG A 331 26.55 13.52 -9.49
N VAL A 332 26.40 13.77 -10.80
CA VAL A 332 26.97 12.92 -11.86
C VAL A 332 28.48 12.80 -11.78
N ASP A 333 29.21 13.92 -11.59
CA ASP A 333 30.68 13.93 -11.54
C ASP A 333 31.21 13.17 -10.32
N GLU A 334 30.55 13.33 -9.15
CA GLU A 334 30.92 12.60 -7.95
C GLU A 334 30.65 11.10 -8.12
N ALA A 335 29.49 10.73 -8.71
CA ALA A 335 29.17 9.34 -9.00
C ALA A 335 30.17 8.69 -9.95
N LYS A 336 30.60 9.41 -11.01
CA LYS A 336 31.67 8.94 -11.91
C LYS A 336 32.99 8.76 -11.20
N GLN A 337 33.37 9.69 -10.30
CA GLN A 337 34.60 9.58 -9.53
C GLN A 337 34.60 8.35 -8.62
N ILE A 338 33.48 8.07 -7.94
CA ILE A 338 33.30 6.85 -7.11
C ILE A 338 33.54 5.58 -7.95
N LEU A 339 32.98 5.53 -9.16
CA LEU A 339 33.19 4.41 -10.07
C LEU A 339 34.64 4.27 -10.51
N GLU A 340 35.28 5.39 -10.89
CA GLU A 340 36.71 5.41 -11.27
C GLU A 340 37.62 4.90 -10.14
N ASP A 341 37.42 5.41 -8.92
CA ASP A 341 38.21 5.05 -7.74
C ASP A 341 38.01 3.58 -7.35
N ALA A 342 36.83 3.03 -7.60
CA ALA A 342 36.51 1.63 -7.40
C ALA A 342 37.03 0.71 -8.54
N GLY A 343 37.57 1.28 -9.61
CA GLY A 343 38.13 0.55 -10.75
C GLY A 343 37.14 0.23 -11.87
N TRP A 344 35.95 0.81 -11.85
CA TRP A 344 34.98 0.75 -12.95
C TRP A 344 35.37 1.78 -14.02
N LYS A 345 35.84 1.35 -15.18
CA LYS A 345 36.34 2.22 -16.25
C LYS A 345 35.83 1.73 -17.60
N ASP A 346 35.50 2.64 -18.48
CA ASP A 346 35.24 2.32 -19.90
C ASP A 346 36.60 2.11 -20.58
N THR A 347 36.99 0.86 -20.82
CA THR A 347 38.32 0.50 -21.35
C THR A 347 38.28 0.18 -22.84
N ASP A 348 37.15 -0.13 -23.41
CA ASP A 348 36.98 -0.43 -24.84
C ASP A 348 36.30 0.71 -25.64
N GLY A 349 35.82 1.75 -24.94
CA GLY A 349 35.27 2.97 -25.54
C GLY A 349 33.81 2.81 -26.02
N ASP A 350 33.07 1.80 -25.54
CA ASP A 350 31.69 1.59 -25.92
C ASP A 350 30.67 2.38 -25.03
N GLY A 351 31.21 3.13 -24.06
CA GLY A 351 30.41 3.96 -23.15
C GLY A 351 29.92 3.23 -21.92
N ILE A 352 30.18 1.93 -21.77
CA ILE A 352 29.86 1.11 -20.61
C ILE A 352 31.14 0.83 -19.81
N ARG A 353 31.08 1.00 -18.50
CA ARG A 353 32.25 0.75 -17.63
C ARG A 353 32.44 -0.75 -17.38
N GLU A 354 33.71 -1.16 -17.22
CA GLU A 354 34.06 -2.53 -16.83
C GLU A 354 34.97 -2.55 -15.61
N LYS A 355 34.89 -3.66 -14.88
CA LYS A 355 35.80 -3.99 -13.77
C LYS A 355 36.04 -5.50 -13.75
N ASN A 356 37.33 -5.91 -13.83
CA ASN A 356 37.73 -7.32 -13.81
C ASN A 356 37.00 -8.19 -14.85
N GLY A 357 36.76 -7.64 -16.05
CA GLY A 357 36.04 -8.34 -17.13
C GLY A 357 34.53 -8.38 -17.02
N VAL A 358 33.94 -7.75 -15.98
CA VAL A 358 32.50 -7.62 -15.83
C VAL A 358 32.07 -6.24 -16.32
N LYS A 359 31.17 -6.15 -17.28
CA LYS A 359 30.54 -4.88 -17.71
C LYS A 359 29.55 -4.39 -16.64
N ALA A 360 29.47 -3.08 -16.46
CA ALA A 360 28.44 -2.43 -15.65
C ALA A 360 27.07 -2.51 -16.34
N GLU A 361 26.62 -3.74 -16.60
CA GLU A 361 25.40 -4.05 -17.33
C GLU A 361 24.56 -5.06 -16.56
N PHE A 362 23.27 -4.77 -16.39
CA PHE A 362 22.32 -5.70 -15.74
C PHE A 362 20.88 -5.43 -16.16
N VAL A 363 20.03 -6.46 -15.97
CA VAL A 363 18.60 -6.39 -16.25
C VAL A 363 17.83 -5.88 -15.04
N ILE A 364 16.82 -5.05 -15.26
CA ILE A 364 15.77 -4.75 -14.27
C ILE A 364 14.43 -5.29 -14.78
N ASN A 365 13.75 -6.10 -13.99
CA ASN A 365 12.38 -6.52 -14.25
C ASN A 365 11.39 -5.41 -13.86
N GLY A 366 10.78 -4.74 -14.83
CA GLY A 366 9.54 -4.00 -14.66
C GLY A 366 8.33 -4.95 -14.76
N ARG A 367 7.18 -4.59 -14.20
CA ARG A 367 5.99 -5.45 -14.21
C ARG A 367 5.21 -5.29 -15.51
N ALA A 368 4.95 -6.42 -16.22
CA ALA A 368 4.28 -6.42 -17.52
C ALA A 368 2.84 -5.86 -17.50
N ASN A 369 2.16 -5.95 -16.36
CA ASN A 369 0.78 -5.48 -16.17
C ASN A 369 0.70 -4.27 -15.23
N ASP A 370 1.79 -3.51 -15.11
CA ASP A 370 1.92 -2.33 -14.27
C ASP A 370 2.87 -1.35 -14.98
N LEU A 371 2.27 -0.50 -15.80
CA LEU A 371 3.01 0.43 -16.66
C LEU A 371 3.85 1.41 -15.86
N GLN A 372 3.40 1.86 -14.69
CA GLN A 372 4.15 2.79 -13.85
C GLN A 372 5.50 2.19 -13.43
N ARG A 373 5.50 0.93 -12.95
CA ARG A 373 6.73 0.25 -12.56
C ARG A 373 7.62 -0.07 -13.75
N TYR A 374 7.05 -0.45 -14.88
CA TYR A 374 7.83 -0.67 -16.09
C TYR A 374 8.45 0.61 -16.62
N ASN A 375 7.67 1.70 -16.73
CA ASN A 375 8.14 2.98 -17.21
C ASN A 375 9.20 3.59 -16.28
N THR A 376 9.08 3.39 -14.96
CA THR A 376 10.12 3.78 -13.99
C THR A 376 11.43 3.05 -14.27
N ALA A 377 11.40 1.74 -14.57
CA ALA A 377 12.60 0.99 -14.94
C ALA A 377 13.21 1.49 -16.26
N VAL A 378 12.38 1.85 -17.25
CA VAL A 378 12.83 2.40 -18.54
C VAL A 378 13.49 3.78 -18.34
N ALA A 379 12.85 4.67 -17.58
CA ALA A 379 13.37 6.01 -17.31
C ALA A 379 14.68 5.95 -16.51
N LEU A 380 14.78 5.06 -15.52
CA LEU A 380 16.03 4.81 -14.78
C LEU A 380 17.13 4.27 -15.71
N ALA A 381 16.80 3.33 -16.59
CA ALA A 381 17.76 2.75 -17.54
C ALA A 381 18.34 3.82 -18.48
N ASP A 382 17.51 4.77 -18.90
CA ASP A 382 17.99 5.88 -19.73
C ASP A 382 18.87 6.85 -18.95
N ASP A 383 18.46 7.21 -17.73
CA ASP A 383 19.22 8.15 -16.90
C ASP A 383 20.57 7.59 -16.44
N ALA A 384 20.66 6.29 -16.15
CA ALA A 384 21.88 5.63 -15.69
C ALA A 384 23.02 5.61 -16.74
N LYS A 385 22.71 5.75 -18.03
CA LYS A 385 23.71 5.79 -19.12
C LYS A 385 24.74 6.89 -18.94
N LYS A 386 24.33 8.04 -18.38
CA LYS A 386 25.26 9.15 -18.10
C LYS A 386 26.38 8.80 -17.13
N LEU A 387 26.20 7.71 -16.35
CA LEU A 387 27.20 7.17 -15.42
C LEU A 387 28.09 6.09 -16.06
N GLY A 388 27.80 5.66 -17.30
CA GLY A 388 28.45 4.52 -17.93
C GLY A 388 27.91 3.18 -17.40
N ILE A 389 26.68 3.15 -16.91
CA ILE A 389 25.99 1.95 -16.44
C ILE A 389 24.84 1.64 -17.43
N ASN A 390 24.84 0.44 -18.01
CA ASN A 390 23.81 -0.01 -18.93
C ASN A 390 22.77 -0.85 -18.20
N ILE A 391 21.58 -0.31 -18.01
CA ILE A 391 20.45 -1.02 -17.42
C ILE A 391 19.50 -1.43 -18.55
N ILE A 392 19.08 -2.69 -18.56
CA ILE A 392 18.14 -3.25 -19.53
C ILE A 392 16.80 -3.44 -18.85
N ALA A 393 15.84 -2.52 -19.08
CA ALA A 393 14.49 -2.64 -18.56
C ALA A 393 13.72 -3.73 -19.33
N LYS A 394 13.22 -4.74 -18.62
CA LYS A 394 12.47 -5.86 -19.19
C LYS A 394 11.06 -5.91 -18.63
N SER A 395 10.07 -5.97 -19.52
CA SER A 395 8.66 -6.18 -19.13
C SER A 395 8.47 -7.67 -18.78
N THR A 396 8.23 -7.97 -17.49
CA THR A 396 8.15 -9.34 -16.99
C THR A 396 6.88 -9.54 -16.17
N PRO A 397 6.10 -10.62 -16.39
CA PRO A 397 4.96 -10.95 -15.55
C PRO A 397 5.37 -11.06 -14.07
N TRP A 398 4.55 -10.53 -13.17
CA TRP A 398 4.87 -10.53 -11.73
C TRP A 398 5.11 -11.92 -11.17
N SER A 399 4.35 -12.92 -11.62
CA SER A 399 4.52 -14.33 -11.23
C SER A 399 5.91 -14.89 -11.54
N GLU A 400 6.62 -14.33 -12.52
CA GLU A 400 7.98 -14.69 -12.90
C GLU A 400 9.02 -13.79 -12.27
N ALA A 401 8.84 -12.46 -12.36
CA ALA A 401 9.77 -11.48 -11.82
C ALA A 401 10.09 -11.71 -10.33
N ARG A 402 9.07 -11.98 -9.52
CA ARG A 402 9.23 -12.24 -8.08
C ARG A 402 10.06 -13.47 -7.75
N LYS A 403 10.07 -14.49 -8.62
CA LYS A 403 10.83 -15.74 -8.38
C LYS A 403 12.33 -15.54 -8.53
N VAL A 404 12.73 -14.58 -9.35
CA VAL A 404 14.14 -14.28 -9.67
C VAL A 404 14.65 -12.99 -9.05
N ALA A 405 13.86 -12.31 -8.22
CA ALA A 405 14.20 -11.01 -7.66
C ALA A 405 15.45 -11.01 -6.78
N ARG A 406 15.84 -12.15 -6.21
CA ARG A 406 17.12 -12.30 -5.48
C ARG A 406 18.35 -12.34 -6.39
N ASN A 407 18.17 -12.45 -7.70
CA ASN A 407 19.25 -12.41 -8.71
C ASN A 407 19.09 -11.23 -9.67
N ILE A 408 17.88 -11.03 -10.20
CA ILE A 408 17.59 -9.96 -11.15
C ILE A 408 16.88 -8.83 -10.42
N PRO A 409 17.50 -7.64 -10.30
CA PRO A 409 16.84 -6.44 -9.80
C PRO A 409 15.43 -6.28 -10.35
N THR A 410 14.50 -5.95 -9.51
CA THR A 410 13.07 -5.87 -9.86
C THR A 410 12.49 -4.57 -9.29
N THR A 411 11.52 -3.97 -9.98
CA THR A 411 10.79 -2.80 -9.48
C THR A 411 9.74 -3.21 -8.45
N TRP A 412 9.79 -2.57 -7.29
CA TRP A 412 8.87 -2.76 -6.17
C TRP A 412 8.10 -1.48 -5.88
N ALA A 413 7.02 -1.62 -5.13
CA ALA A 413 6.36 -0.55 -4.42
C ALA A 413 6.12 -1.04 -2.99
N PHE A 414 6.67 -0.30 -2.05
CA PHE A 414 6.53 -0.55 -0.63
C PHE A 414 5.77 0.61 0.02
N GLY A 415 4.69 0.29 0.72
CA GLY A 415 3.82 1.25 1.37
C GLY A 415 3.07 0.55 2.49
N ASP A 416 3.77 0.24 3.57
CA ASP A 416 3.21 -0.43 4.74
C ASP A 416 3.23 0.56 5.92
N TYR A 417 2.11 0.76 6.60
CA TYR A 417 2.04 1.61 7.80
C TYR A 417 2.86 1.02 8.95
N THR A 418 2.86 -0.30 9.06
CA THR A 418 3.53 -0.98 10.15
C THR A 418 5.05 -1.07 9.95
N PRO A 419 5.86 -0.75 10.97
CA PRO A 419 7.31 -0.92 10.93
C PRO A 419 7.75 -2.40 10.83
N GLN A 420 6.84 -3.38 10.89
CA GLN A 420 7.08 -4.78 10.50
C GLN A 420 7.74 -4.87 9.12
N ALA A 421 7.49 -3.90 8.24
CA ALA A 421 8.11 -3.79 6.93
C ALA A 421 9.65 -3.77 7.00
N LEU A 422 10.24 -3.12 8.02
CA LEU A 422 11.71 -3.13 8.21
C LEU A 422 12.22 -4.54 8.47
N TYR A 423 11.52 -5.32 9.29
CA TYR A 423 11.86 -6.73 9.51
C TYR A 423 11.78 -7.53 8.21
N ASN A 424 10.69 -7.39 7.48
CA ASN A 424 10.47 -8.15 6.25
C ASN A 424 11.47 -7.84 5.14
N TYR A 425 11.87 -6.56 5.00
CA TYR A 425 12.67 -6.13 3.85
C TYR A 425 14.17 -6.03 4.13
N PHE A 426 14.59 -5.90 5.39
CA PHE A 426 16.00 -5.65 5.72
C PHE A 426 16.61 -6.69 6.65
N HIS A 427 15.83 -7.41 7.48
CA HIS A 427 16.38 -8.39 8.39
C HIS A 427 16.92 -9.61 7.64
N SER A 428 18.14 -10.05 7.97
CA SER A 428 18.82 -11.15 7.26
C SER A 428 18.07 -12.49 7.37
N SER A 429 17.38 -12.76 8.49
CA SER A 429 16.56 -13.98 8.64
C SER A 429 15.39 -14.07 7.66
N GLN A 430 15.06 -12.97 6.97
CA GLN A 430 13.96 -12.92 6.01
C GLN A 430 14.39 -13.29 4.59
N ILE A 431 15.70 -13.45 4.35
CA ILE A 431 16.21 -13.88 3.04
C ILE A 431 15.63 -15.26 2.71
N GLY A 432 14.87 -15.34 1.62
CA GLY A 432 14.32 -16.59 1.12
C GLY A 432 13.13 -17.18 1.89
N VAL A 433 12.63 -16.53 2.95
CA VAL A 433 11.40 -16.95 3.66
C VAL A 433 10.21 -16.97 2.73
N ASN A 434 10.10 -15.96 1.88
CA ASN A 434 9.18 -15.93 0.75
C ASN A 434 9.79 -15.09 -0.39
N VAL A 435 9.04 -14.93 -1.48
CA VAL A 435 9.54 -14.26 -2.70
C VAL A 435 9.63 -12.73 -2.58
N ILE A 436 9.02 -12.13 -1.57
CA ILE A 436 9.00 -10.66 -1.39
C ILE A 436 9.87 -10.19 -0.21
N ASN A 437 10.23 -11.09 0.71
CA ASN A 437 11.02 -10.72 1.87
C ASN A 437 12.51 -10.68 1.49
N ASN A 438 13.17 -9.60 1.85
CA ASN A 438 14.58 -9.31 1.63
C ASN A 438 15.12 -9.78 0.24
N PRO A 439 14.53 -9.33 -0.87
CA PRO A 439 14.96 -9.73 -2.21
C PRO A 439 16.34 -9.17 -2.59
N ALA A 440 16.85 -8.21 -1.83
CA ALA A 440 18.19 -7.67 -2.00
C ALA A 440 19.31 -8.59 -1.45
N VAL A 441 18.95 -9.70 -0.78
CA VAL A 441 19.93 -10.59 -0.10
C VAL A 441 20.80 -9.78 0.86
N TYR A 442 20.17 -8.81 1.55
CA TYR A 442 20.83 -7.89 2.44
C TYR A 442 21.12 -8.54 3.79
N HIS A 443 22.37 -8.41 4.23
CA HIS A 443 22.83 -8.93 5.51
C HIS A 443 23.68 -7.88 6.23
N ASN A 444 23.16 -7.37 7.34
CA ASN A 444 23.89 -6.45 8.22
C ASN A 444 23.52 -6.75 9.69
N PRO A 445 24.42 -7.34 10.49
CA PRO A 445 24.13 -7.73 11.86
C PRO A 445 23.73 -6.58 12.79
N THR A 446 24.20 -5.35 12.51
CA THR A 446 23.82 -4.16 13.29
C THR A 446 22.37 -3.77 13.00
N VAL A 447 21.97 -3.83 11.75
CA VAL A 447 20.57 -3.59 11.34
C VAL A 447 19.65 -4.65 11.94
N ASP A 448 20.04 -5.92 11.84
CA ASP A 448 19.30 -7.03 12.45
C ASP A 448 19.10 -6.80 13.96
N MET A 449 20.19 -6.42 14.67
CA MET A 449 20.14 -6.12 16.10
C MET A 449 19.17 -4.97 16.44
N HIS A 450 19.16 -3.89 15.66
CA HIS A 450 18.23 -2.78 15.88
C HIS A 450 16.79 -3.18 15.60
N ILE A 451 16.54 -3.93 14.53
CA ILE A 451 15.20 -4.46 14.23
C ILE A 451 14.73 -5.38 15.35
N ASP A 452 15.56 -6.32 15.81
CA ASP A 452 15.22 -7.24 16.90
C ASP A 452 14.89 -6.48 18.21
N LYS A 453 15.68 -5.47 18.55
CA LYS A 453 15.42 -4.61 19.72
C LYS A 453 14.11 -3.83 19.56
N ALA A 454 13.88 -3.26 18.38
CA ALA A 454 12.66 -2.54 18.08
C ALA A 454 11.43 -3.44 18.23
N MET A 455 11.46 -4.64 17.64
CA MET A 455 10.38 -5.61 17.68
C MET A 455 10.11 -6.12 19.12
N ALA A 456 11.16 -6.22 19.96
CA ALA A 456 11.07 -6.65 21.34
C ALA A 456 10.82 -5.51 22.34
N ALA A 457 10.76 -4.26 21.89
CA ALA A 457 10.58 -3.10 22.75
C ALA A 457 9.25 -3.14 23.49
N THR A 458 9.27 -2.69 24.75
CA THR A 458 8.08 -2.64 25.63
C THR A 458 7.50 -1.22 25.74
N SER A 459 8.08 -0.25 25.03
CA SER A 459 7.55 1.10 24.88
C SER A 459 7.62 1.56 23.43
N ASN A 460 6.65 2.37 23.01
CA ASN A 460 6.63 2.93 21.66
C ASN A 460 7.85 3.82 21.38
N GLU A 461 8.29 4.61 22.37
CA GLU A 461 9.48 5.47 22.24
C GLU A 461 10.74 4.64 21.93
N GLU A 462 10.95 3.55 22.64
CA GLU A 462 12.08 2.65 22.38
C GLU A 462 11.96 1.97 21.03
N ALA A 463 10.78 1.47 20.67
CA ALA A 463 10.54 0.86 19.37
C ALA A 463 10.87 1.83 18.22
N LEU A 464 10.33 3.04 18.26
CA LEU A 464 10.57 4.07 17.22
C LEU A 464 12.05 4.44 17.12
N ARG A 465 12.74 4.60 18.27
CA ARG A 465 14.17 4.90 18.27
C ARG A 465 14.97 3.79 17.58
N GLU A 466 14.71 2.54 17.91
CA GLU A 466 15.43 1.40 17.33
C GLU A 466 15.05 1.17 15.86
N PHE A 467 13.79 1.38 15.44
CA PHE A 467 13.39 1.35 14.02
C PHE A 467 14.09 2.44 13.20
N LYS A 468 14.25 3.65 13.74
CA LYS A 468 15.03 4.71 13.09
C LYS A 468 16.51 4.33 12.99
N ALA A 469 17.09 3.79 14.07
CA ALA A 469 18.47 3.31 14.07
C ALA A 469 18.71 2.15 13.09
N ALA A 470 17.73 1.26 12.91
CA ALA A 470 17.81 0.19 11.91
C ALA A 470 17.95 0.71 10.46
N GLN A 471 17.43 1.90 10.18
CA GLN A 471 17.59 2.55 8.87
C GLN A 471 18.92 3.29 8.76
N TRP A 472 19.36 3.91 9.85
CA TRP A 472 20.63 4.62 9.95
C TRP A 472 20.98 4.92 11.42
N ASP A 473 22.05 4.35 11.94
CA ASP A 473 22.52 4.55 13.32
C ASP A 473 23.61 5.62 13.47
N GLY A 474 23.94 6.32 12.37
CA GLY A 474 25.03 7.28 12.28
C GLY A 474 26.32 6.71 11.67
N VAL A 475 26.42 5.39 11.50
CA VAL A 475 27.60 4.68 11.01
C VAL A 475 27.26 3.68 9.91
N THR A 476 26.24 2.85 10.11
CA THR A 476 25.84 1.78 9.19
C THR A 476 24.33 1.71 9.01
N GLY A 477 23.89 1.00 8.01
CA GLY A 477 22.48 0.76 7.70
C GLY A 477 22.14 0.88 6.21
N PRO A 478 20.87 0.69 5.84
CA PRO A 478 20.38 0.82 4.47
C PRO A 478 20.76 2.11 3.75
N LYS A 479 20.98 3.21 4.48
CA LYS A 479 21.48 4.48 3.93
C LYS A 479 22.81 4.34 3.23
N VAL A 480 23.72 3.52 3.76
CA VAL A 480 25.08 3.33 3.24
C VAL A 480 25.16 2.10 2.37
N ASP A 481 24.51 1.02 2.80
CA ASP A 481 24.58 -0.29 2.14
C ASP A 481 23.73 -0.34 0.87
N LEU A 482 22.69 0.49 0.78
CA LEU A 482 21.82 0.68 -0.37
C LEU A 482 21.27 -0.64 -0.95
N PRO A 483 20.56 -1.46 -0.14
CA PRO A 483 19.93 -2.68 -0.66
C PRO A 483 18.77 -2.39 -1.63
N TYR A 484 18.25 -1.17 -1.58
CA TYR A 484 17.24 -0.65 -2.50
C TYR A 484 17.65 0.71 -3.03
N LEU A 485 17.46 0.90 -4.33
CA LEU A 485 17.51 2.20 -4.97
C LEU A 485 16.08 2.78 -4.95
N TRP A 486 15.82 3.66 -4.00
CA TRP A 486 14.54 4.37 -3.89
C TRP A 486 14.46 5.44 -4.97
N ILE A 487 13.30 5.57 -5.61
CA ILE A 487 13.09 6.52 -6.71
C ILE A 487 12.07 7.58 -6.32
N ALA A 488 10.85 7.16 -5.95
CA ALA A 488 9.75 8.10 -5.80
C ALA A 488 8.66 7.57 -4.87
N THR A 489 8.05 8.47 -4.09
CA THR A 489 6.76 8.21 -3.44
C THR A 489 5.66 8.72 -4.35
N VAL A 490 4.78 7.82 -4.80
CA VAL A 490 3.78 8.13 -5.83
C VAL A 490 2.63 8.96 -5.27
N GLN A 491 2.09 9.83 -6.11
CA GLN A 491 0.84 10.52 -5.86
C GLN A 491 -0.27 9.87 -6.67
N VAL A 492 -1.45 9.77 -6.08
CA VAL A 492 -2.61 9.12 -6.70
C VAL A 492 -3.52 10.19 -7.28
N PRO A 493 -3.67 10.25 -8.63
CA PRO A 493 -4.51 11.25 -9.26
C PRO A 493 -5.98 10.80 -9.28
N TYR A 494 -6.88 11.73 -8.97
CA TYR A 494 -8.32 11.57 -9.07
C TYR A 494 -8.94 12.73 -9.84
N PHE A 495 -9.94 12.46 -10.67
CA PHE A 495 -10.87 13.49 -11.11
C PHE A 495 -12.09 13.48 -10.18
N VAL A 496 -12.39 14.63 -9.60
CA VAL A 496 -13.45 14.83 -8.60
C VAL A 496 -14.41 15.90 -9.09
N ASN A 497 -15.70 15.64 -9.04
CA ASN A 497 -16.73 16.63 -9.36
C ASN A 497 -16.52 17.91 -8.55
N GLU A 498 -16.52 19.07 -9.21
CA GLU A 498 -16.24 20.38 -8.59
C GLU A 498 -17.22 20.74 -7.46
N HIS A 499 -18.44 20.19 -7.51
CA HIS A 499 -19.48 20.38 -6.50
C HIS A 499 -19.46 19.35 -5.39
N LEU A 500 -18.59 18.33 -5.46
CA LEU A 500 -18.38 17.38 -4.37
C LEU A 500 -17.26 17.90 -3.44
N ASP A 501 -17.57 18.04 -2.17
CA ASP A 501 -16.61 18.29 -1.11
C ASP A 501 -16.15 16.93 -0.54
N ILE A 502 -14.89 16.62 -0.70
CA ILE A 502 -14.28 15.36 -0.24
C ILE A 502 -13.48 15.55 1.06
N GLY A 503 -13.66 16.69 1.75
CA GLY A 503 -12.98 16.97 3.00
C GLY A 503 -11.45 17.12 2.85
N THR A 504 -10.73 16.84 3.93
CA THR A 504 -9.27 16.82 3.95
C THR A 504 -8.78 15.41 3.71
N LEU A 505 -7.98 15.22 2.67
CA LEU A 505 -7.44 13.91 2.33
C LEU A 505 -6.47 13.41 3.38
N HIS A 506 -6.54 12.13 3.67
CA HIS A 506 -5.51 11.40 4.40
C HIS A 506 -4.34 11.07 3.46
N VAL A 507 -3.16 10.81 3.99
CA VAL A 507 -2.09 10.20 3.21
C VAL A 507 -2.47 8.73 2.99
N GLY A 508 -2.71 8.36 1.74
CA GLY A 508 -3.21 7.02 1.40
C GLY A 508 -2.13 5.95 1.48
N GLU A 509 -2.53 4.71 1.73
CA GLU A 509 -1.60 3.58 1.76
C GLU A 509 -0.96 3.38 0.39
N ARG A 510 -1.58 2.71 -0.50
CA ARG A 510 -1.01 2.34 -1.80
C ARG A 510 -1.72 3.05 -2.95
N GLY A 511 -0.97 3.31 -4.02
CA GLY A 511 -1.48 3.94 -5.23
C GLY A 511 -2.50 3.10 -6.02
N GLN A 512 -3.43 2.41 -5.33
CA GLN A 512 -4.38 1.49 -5.96
C GLN A 512 -5.80 2.05 -6.09
N GLY A 513 -5.96 3.34 -5.82
CA GLY A 513 -7.21 4.07 -6.04
C GLY A 513 -8.17 4.09 -4.85
N MET A 514 -8.05 3.18 -3.88
CA MET A 514 -8.98 3.12 -2.74
C MET A 514 -8.66 4.12 -1.62
N GLY A 515 -7.41 4.58 -1.51
CA GLY A 515 -6.97 5.42 -0.40
C GLY A 515 -7.82 6.66 -0.16
N ILE A 516 -8.39 7.23 -1.23
CA ILE A 516 -9.29 8.39 -1.13
C ILE A 516 -10.54 8.14 -0.29
N LEU A 517 -10.93 6.87 -0.09
CA LEU A 517 -12.09 6.50 0.70
C LEU A 517 -11.86 6.55 2.22
N ALA A 518 -10.64 6.84 2.68
CA ALA A 518 -10.30 6.87 4.10
C ALA A 518 -11.15 7.87 4.92
N ASN A 519 -11.66 8.93 4.27
CA ASN A 519 -12.55 9.92 4.88
C ASN A 519 -13.89 10.06 4.14
N ILE A 520 -14.37 8.98 3.52
CA ILE A 520 -15.62 9.02 2.73
C ILE A 520 -16.87 9.38 3.56
N ASP A 521 -16.82 9.22 4.85
CA ASP A 521 -17.85 9.65 5.80
C ASP A 521 -17.98 11.19 5.91
N GLU A 522 -16.91 11.93 5.57
CA GLU A 522 -16.90 13.40 5.55
C GLU A 522 -17.48 13.99 4.25
N TRP A 523 -17.59 13.18 3.19
CA TRP A 523 -17.95 13.68 1.86
C TRP A 523 -19.37 14.19 1.80
N GLN A 524 -19.57 15.30 1.10
CA GLN A 524 -20.89 15.92 0.92
C GLN A 524 -20.97 16.71 -0.37
N TRP A 525 -22.18 16.89 -0.87
CA TRP A 525 -22.44 17.87 -1.91
C TRP A 525 -22.40 19.31 -1.33
N LYS A 526 -21.83 20.25 -2.11
CA LYS A 526 -21.77 21.69 -1.78
C LYS A 526 -23.12 22.34 -2.00
#